data_4b2c660af785b39b2b886c571969e95d
#
_entry.id   4b2c660af785b39b2b886c571969e95d
#
_cell.length_a   1.000
_cell.length_b   1.000
_cell.length_c   1.000
_cell.angle_alpha   90.00
_cell.angle_beta   90.00
_cell.angle_gamma   90.00
#
_symmetry.space_group_name_H-M   'P 1'
#
loop_
_entity.id
_entity.type
_entity.pdbx_description
1 polymer ?
#
loop_
_entity_poly.entity_id
_entity_poly.type
_entity_poly.pdbx_seq_one_letter_code
_entity_poly.pdbx_strand_id
1 'polypeptide(L)'
;MLAEEARGASITTVEGLSDTHHLHPVQTCFAEAGGSQCGFCTPGFLVVSAALLEQNPNPTDEEIKCAIEGNLCRCTGYQPIVDSIKLAAEMKQNGNQQDNLTNPSSDPHPIGPEEPTLPPGDAR
;
A
#
# COMPACT_ATOMS: atom_id res chain seq x y z
N MET A 1 15.10 8.57 2.33
CA MET A 1 15.26 8.31 3.78
C MET A 1 16.60 7.63 4.00
N LEU A 2 17.38 8.07 4.96
CA LEU A 2 18.61 7.39 5.37
C LEU A 2 18.28 6.30 6.39
N ALA A 3 19.08 5.23 6.45
CA ALA A 3 18.87 4.13 7.39
C ALA A 3 18.84 4.57 8.86
N GLU A 4 19.60 5.62 9.19
CA GLU A 4 19.64 6.21 10.53
C GLU A 4 18.29 6.87 10.91
N GLU A 5 17.62 7.49 9.96
CA GLU A 5 16.29 8.10 10.15
C GLU A 5 15.20 7.05 10.39
N ALA A 6 15.42 5.83 9.88
CA ALA A 6 14.50 4.71 10.05
C ALA A 6 14.69 3.98 11.40
N ARG A 7 15.67 4.36 12.22
CA ARG A 7 15.94 3.72 13.50
C ARG A 7 14.72 3.80 14.44
N GLY A 8 14.19 2.65 14.82
CA GLY A 8 13.02 2.55 15.70
C GLY A 8 11.68 2.87 15.02
N ALA A 9 11.66 3.10 13.70
CA ALA A 9 10.43 3.29 12.95
C ALA A 9 9.85 1.94 12.49
N SER A 10 8.52 1.91 12.35
CA SER A 10 7.82 0.83 11.64
C SER A 10 7.83 1.14 10.14
N ILE A 11 8.34 0.24 9.33
CA ILE A 11 8.49 0.45 7.89
C ILE A 11 7.50 -0.45 7.15
N THR A 12 6.69 0.16 6.30
CA THR A 12 5.79 -0.55 5.39
C THR A 12 6.26 -0.35 3.96
N THR A 13 6.46 -1.44 3.24
CA THR A 13 6.75 -1.44 1.80
C THR A 13 5.51 -1.85 1.00
N VAL A 14 5.58 -1.74 -0.33
CA VAL A 14 4.44 -2.08 -1.19
C VAL A 14 3.99 -3.54 -1.05
N GLU A 15 4.92 -4.44 -0.75
CA GLU A 15 4.64 -5.86 -0.51
C GLU A 15 3.86 -6.08 0.79
N GLY A 16 4.03 -5.18 1.76
CA GLY A 16 3.33 -5.23 3.04
C GLY A 16 1.93 -4.58 3.03
N LEU A 17 1.49 -4.01 1.91
CA LEU A 17 0.15 -3.45 1.78
C LEU A 17 -0.94 -4.51 1.59
N SER A 18 -0.59 -5.66 1.03
CA SER A 18 -1.52 -6.78 0.77
C SER A 18 -1.18 -7.98 1.62
N ASP A 19 -2.19 -8.76 1.94
CA ASP A 19 -1.99 -10.10 2.47
C ASP A 19 -1.86 -11.12 1.32
N THR A 20 -1.68 -12.41 1.66
CA THR A 20 -1.44 -13.48 0.67
C THR A 20 -2.62 -13.70 -0.28
N HIS A 21 -3.82 -13.22 0.04
CA HIS A 21 -5.06 -13.53 -0.67
C HIS A 21 -5.81 -12.31 -1.17
N HIS A 22 -5.56 -11.11 -0.62
CA HIS A 22 -6.32 -9.91 -0.93
C HIS A 22 -5.39 -8.73 -1.20
N LEU A 23 -5.59 -8.09 -2.34
CA LEU A 23 -4.92 -6.83 -2.65
C LEU A 23 -5.52 -5.70 -1.79
N HIS A 24 -4.66 -4.77 -1.40
CA HIS A 24 -5.14 -3.54 -0.77
C HIS A 24 -6.04 -2.76 -1.76
N PRO A 25 -7.14 -2.11 -1.33
CA PRO A 25 -8.04 -1.37 -2.22
C PRO A 25 -7.33 -0.42 -3.18
N VAL A 26 -6.28 0.27 -2.73
CA VAL A 26 -5.47 1.14 -3.58
C VAL A 26 -4.82 0.36 -4.74
N GLN A 27 -4.32 -0.86 -4.50
CA GLN A 27 -3.69 -1.67 -5.54
C GLN A 27 -4.71 -2.09 -6.60
N THR A 28 -5.89 -2.50 -6.17
CA THR A 28 -6.99 -2.86 -7.09
C THR A 28 -7.40 -1.66 -7.94
N CYS A 29 -7.63 -0.50 -7.32
CA CYS A 29 -8.05 0.70 -8.03
C CYS A 29 -7.00 1.23 -9.01
N PHE A 30 -5.71 1.11 -8.69
CA PHE A 30 -4.62 1.48 -9.62
C PHE A 30 -4.61 0.58 -10.87
N ALA A 31 -4.96 -0.68 -10.74
CA ALA A 31 -5.09 -1.58 -11.87
C ALA A 31 -6.34 -1.26 -12.71
N GLU A 32 -7.47 -0.98 -12.08
CA GLU A 32 -8.76 -0.75 -12.73
C GLU A 32 -8.85 0.63 -13.41
N ALA A 33 -8.37 1.69 -12.75
CA ALA A 33 -8.45 3.06 -13.26
C ALA A 33 -7.22 3.46 -14.10
N GLY A 34 -6.29 2.56 -14.37
CA GLY A 34 -5.12 2.83 -15.20
C GLY A 34 -4.08 3.75 -14.54
N GLY A 35 -4.01 3.78 -13.21
CA GLY A 35 -3.01 4.52 -12.44
C GLY A 35 -1.57 4.04 -12.63
N SER A 36 -1.39 2.92 -13.33
CA SER A 36 -0.07 2.35 -13.64
C SER A 36 0.09 2.11 -15.15
N GLN A 37 1.27 2.46 -15.70
CA GLN A 37 1.65 2.14 -17.08
C GLN A 37 2.95 1.32 -17.08
N CYS A 38 4.13 1.95 -17.01
CA CYS A 38 5.39 1.20 -16.95
C CYS A 38 5.63 0.53 -15.59
N GLY A 39 4.94 0.94 -14.54
CA GLY A 39 4.99 0.36 -13.20
C GLY A 39 6.14 0.86 -12.30
N PHE A 40 7.12 1.59 -12.83
CA PHE A 40 8.31 1.98 -12.08
C PHE A 40 8.02 2.87 -10.86
N CYS A 41 7.12 3.83 -10.99
CA CYS A 41 6.73 4.74 -9.91
C CYS A 41 5.60 4.18 -9.02
N THR A 42 4.92 3.13 -9.48
CA THR A 42 3.70 2.61 -8.85
C THR A 42 3.90 2.21 -7.38
N PRO A 43 4.99 1.53 -6.95
CA PRO A 43 5.17 1.20 -5.54
C PRO A 43 5.14 2.41 -4.61
N GLY A 44 5.80 3.51 -5.01
CA GLY A 44 5.81 4.75 -4.23
C GLY A 44 4.42 5.36 -4.11
N PHE A 45 3.68 5.45 -5.22
CA PHE A 45 2.31 5.97 -5.20
C PHE A 45 1.37 5.11 -4.36
N LEU A 46 1.48 3.79 -4.43
CA LEU A 46 0.64 2.88 -3.65
C LEU A 46 0.83 3.07 -2.14
N VAL A 47 2.09 3.14 -1.68
CA VAL A 47 2.41 3.32 -0.26
C VAL A 47 1.92 4.69 0.24
N VAL A 48 2.19 5.76 -0.51
CA VAL A 48 1.75 7.12 -0.14
C VAL A 48 0.22 7.22 -0.14
N SER A 49 -0.44 6.63 -1.13
CA SER A 49 -1.91 6.64 -1.23
C SER A 49 -2.56 5.85 -0.09
N ALA A 50 -2.00 4.70 0.29
CA ALA A 50 -2.48 3.92 1.41
C ALA A 50 -2.37 4.73 2.71
N ALA A 51 -1.22 5.37 2.96
CA ALA A 51 -1.00 6.21 4.13
C ALA A 51 -1.93 7.43 4.17
N LEU A 52 -2.18 8.07 3.01
CA LEU A 52 -3.15 9.17 2.90
C LEU A 52 -4.56 8.71 3.30
N LEU A 53 -5.02 7.58 2.75
CA LEU A 53 -6.38 7.06 3.00
C LEU A 53 -6.56 6.48 4.41
N GLU A 54 -5.49 6.19 5.13
CA GLU A 54 -5.55 5.86 6.56
C GLU A 54 -5.78 7.12 7.41
N GLN A 55 -5.15 8.23 7.05
CA GLN A 55 -5.26 9.50 7.77
C GLN A 55 -6.52 10.27 7.40
N ASN A 56 -6.87 10.28 6.12
CA ASN A 56 -8.04 10.97 5.58
C ASN A 56 -8.79 10.04 4.63
N PRO A 57 -9.91 9.42 5.07
CA PRO A 57 -10.69 8.50 4.24
C PRO A 57 -11.41 9.15 3.05
N ASN A 58 -11.51 10.47 3.02
CA ASN A 58 -12.21 11.21 1.96
C ASN A 58 -11.41 12.46 1.55
N PRO A 59 -10.23 12.26 0.91
CA PRO A 59 -9.37 13.37 0.55
C PRO A 59 -9.92 14.15 -0.65
N THR A 60 -9.74 15.47 -0.61
CA THR A 60 -9.98 16.36 -1.78
C THR A 60 -8.90 16.17 -2.83
N ASP A 61 -9.16 16.65 -4.06
CA ASP A 61 -8.18 16.61 -5.15
C ASP A 61 -6.86 17.31 -4.80
N GLU A 62 -6.94 18.42 -4.06
CA GLU A 62 -5.76 19.17 -3.59
C GLU A 62 -4.95 18.37 -2.57
N GLU A 63 -5.61 17.71 -1.63
CA GLU A 63 -4.94 16.86 -0.62
C GLU A 63 -4.28 15.65 -1.27
N ILE A 64 -4.93 15.03 -2.26
CA ILE A 64 -4.33 13.94 -3.05
C ILE A 64 -3.08 14.44 -3.77
N LYS A 65 -3.17 15.55 -4.50
CA LYS A 65 -2.04 16.12 -5.25
C LYS A 65 -0.88 16.48 -4.33
N CYS A 66 -1.16 17.09 -3.18
CA CYS A 66 -0.15 17.42 -2.18
C CYS A 66 0.51 16.15 -1.62
N ALA A 67 -0.26 15.11 -1.30
CA ALA A 67 0.29 13.88 -0.77
C ALA A 67 1.24 13.16 -1.75
N ILE A 68 0.93 13.20 -3.04
CA ILE A 68 1.72 12.51 -4.08
C ILE A 68 2.82 13.37 -4.71
N GLU A 69 2.96 14.64 -4.37
CA GLU A 69 3.90 15.58 -5.02
C GLU A 69 5.37 15.15 -4.97
N GLY A 70 5.73 14.36 -3.93
CA GLY A 70 7.08 13.80 -3.78
C GLY A 70 7.40 12.64 -4.73
N ASN A 71 6.42 12.11 -5.45
CA ASN A 71 6.58 10.98 -6.36
C ASN A 71 6.50 11.43 -7.82
N LEU A 72 7.50 11.03 -8.61
CA LEU A 72 7.56 11.39 -10.03
C LEU A 72 7.02 10.26 -10.92
N CYS A 73 6.12 10.61 -11.85
CA CYS A 73 5.68 9.73 -12.92
C CYS A 73 5.93 10.37 -14.28
N ARG A 74 6.56 9.63 -15.20
CA ARG A 74 6.86 10.10 -16.56
C ARG A 74 5.82 9.65 -17.60
N CYS A 75 4.93 8.74 -17.24
CA CYS A 75 4.07 8.04 -18.19
C CYS A 75 2.61 8.49 -18.16
N THR A 76 2.00 8.60 -16.96
CA THR A 76 0.55 8.71 -16.79
C THR A 76 -0.01 10.13 -16.95
N GLY A 77 0.80 11.16 -16.77
CA GLY A 77 0.33 12.54 -16.66
C GLY A 77 -0.43 12.84 -15.36
N TYR A 78 -0.31 11.95 -14.35
CA TYR A 78 -0.84 12.05 -12.98
C TYR A 78 -2.35 11.92 -12.84
N GLN A 79 -3.19 12.36 -13.81
CA GLN A 79 -4.64 12.31 -13.66
C GLN A 79 -5.18 10.89 -13.37
N PRO A 80 -4.75 9.82 -14.08
CA PRO A 80 -5.18 8.45 -13.75
C PRO A 80 -4.76 8.00 -12.36
N ILE A 81 -3.65 8.53 -11.81
CA ILE A 81 -3.22 8.25 -10.44
C ILE A 81 -4.18 8.90 -9.43
N VAL A 82 -4.53 10.17 -9.63
CA VAL A 82 -5.51 10.89 -8.79
C VAL A 82 -6.86 10.17 -8.82
N ASP A 83 -7.32 9.79 -10.00
CA ASP A 83 -8.60 9.08 -10.19
C ASP A 83 -8.58 7.70 -9.48
N SER A 84 -7.45 6.98 -9.53
CA SER A 84 -7.27 5.70 -8.81
C SER A 84 -7.37 5.87 -7.29
N ILE A 85 -6.80 6.95 -6.75
CA ILE A 85 -6.85 7.23 -5.31
C ILE A 85 -8.26 7.59 -4.87
N LYS A 86 -8.99 8.38 -5.68
CA LYS A 86 -10.41 8.71 -5.42
C LYS A 86 -11.28 7.46 -5.42
N LEU A 87 -11.10 6.61 -6.42
CA LEU A 87 -11.81 5.33 -6.51
C LEU A 87 -11.55 4.45 -5.28
N ALA A 88 -10.29 4.41 -4.81
CA ALA A 88 -9.93 3.65 -3.61
C ALA A 88 -10.57 4.23 -2.34
N ALA A 89 -10.68 5.55 -2.24
CA ALA A 89 -11.40 6.21 -1.15
C ALA A 89 -12.89 5.81 -1.13
N GLU A 90 -13.55 5.81 -2.29
CA GLU A 90 -14.94 5.41 -2.45
C GLU A 90 -15.16 3.92 -2.11
N MET A 91 -14.26 3.03 -2.56
CA MET A 91 -14.32 1.60 -2.23
C MET A 91 -14.19 1.37 -0.72
N LYS A 92 -13.28 2.09 -0.05
CA LYS A 92 -13.07 1.97 1.39
C LYS A 92 -14.30 2.41 2.19
N GLN A 93 -15.00 3.44 1.73
CA GLN A 93 -16.24 3.92 2.35
C GLN A 93 -17.39 2.91 2.16
N ASN A 94 -17.53 2.36 0.97
CA ASN A 94 -18.58 1.38 0.65
C ASN A 94 -18.31 0.02 1.31
N GLY A 95 -17.06 -0.41 1.45
CA GLY A 95 -16.65 -1.63 2.16
C GLY A 95 -16.98 -1.60 3.65
N ASN A 96 -16.83 -0.46 4.31
CA ASN A 96 -17.19 -0.28 5.72
C ASN A 96 -18.70 -0.46 6.01
N GLN A 97 -19.56 -0.49 5.00
CA GLN A 97 -20.99 -0.76 5.17
C GLN A 97 -21.33 -2.26 5.04
N GLN A 98 -20.42 -3.08 4.51
CA GLN A 98 -20.65 -4.51 4.32
C GLN A 98 -20.03 -5.42 5.40
N ASP A 99 -19.08 -4.91 6.20
CA ASP A 99 -18.38 -5.72 7.21
C ASP A 99 -19.15 -5.91 8.53
N ASN A 100 -20.43 -5.54 8.56
CA ASN A 100 -21.29 -5.83 9.72
C ASN A 100 -21.96 -7.21 9.67
N LEU A 101 -21.59 -8.06 8.69
CA LEU A 101 -22.02 -9.46 8.65
C LEU A 101 -20.79 -10.37 8.42
N THR A 102 -20.40 -11.01 9.51
CA THR A 102 -19.55 -12.22 9.58
C THR A 102 -18.08 -12.10 9.15
N ASN A 103 -17.19 -11.83 10.10
CA ASN A 103 -15.95 -12.59 10.15
C ASN A 103 -15.48 -12.81 11.60
N PRO A 104 -15.64 -14.03 12.18
CA PRO A 104 -15.00 -14.42 13.41
C PRO A 104 -13.69 -15.13 13.06
N SER A 105 -12.58 -14.43 12.93
CA SER A 105 -11.24 -14.92 13.21
C SER A 105 -10.19 -13.89 12.74
N SER A 106 -9.93 -12.91 13.57
CA SER A 106 -8.70 -12.11 13.50
C SER A 106 -7.67 -12.78 14.40
N ASP A 107 -6.95 -13.75 13.91
CA ASP A 107 -5.68 -14.15 14.51
C ASP A 107 -4.58 -13.25 13.95
N PRO A 108 -3.91 -12.45 14.78
CA PRO A 108 -2.72 -11.73 14.35
C PRO A 108 -1.60 -12.74 14.13
N HIS A 109 -1.26 -12.99 12.87
CA HIS A 109 -0.08 -13.79 12.53
C HIS A 109 1.16 -13.01 12.95
N PRO A 110 1.97 -13.49 13.91
CA PRO A 110 3.21 -12.82 14.26
C PRO A 110 4.20 -13.00 13.12
N ILE A 111 4.51 -11.90 12.44
CA ILE A 111 5.66 -11.83 11.54
C ILE A 111 6.90 -11.81 12.41
N GLY A 112 7.36 -12.99 12.81
CA GLY A 112 8.70 -13.18 13.36
C GLY A 112 9.65 -13.46 12.21
N PRO A 113 10.91 -12.95 12.27
CA PRO A 113 11.92 -13.35 11.31
C PRO A 113 12.22 -14.83 11.50
N GLU A 114 11.89 -15.66 10.50
CA GLU A 114 12.47 -17.01 10.42
C GLU A 114 13.98 -16.84 10.16
N GLU A 115 14.78 -17.11 11.17
CA GLU A 115 16.22 -17.20 11.00
C GLU A 115 16.53 -18.34 9.99
N PRO A 116 17.35 -18.06 8.96
CA PRO A 116 17.79 -19.11 8.05
C PRO A 116 18.63 -20.12 8.84
N THR A 117 18.11 -21.33 9.03
CA THR A 117 18.87 -22.45 9.57
C THR A 117 19.93 -22.85 8.55
N LEU A 118 21.18 -22.47 8.83
CA LEU A 118 22.33 -22.94 8.07
C LEU A 118 22.47 -24.48 8.28
N PRO A 119 22.71 -25.25 7.21
CA PRO A 119 22.97 -26.67 7.34
C PRO A 119 24.28 -26.88 8.12
N PRO A 120 24.40 -27.96 8.92
CA PRO A 120 25.60 -28.26 9.66
C PRO A 120 26.77 -28.50 8.70
N GLY A 121 27.82 -27.68 8.87
CA GLY A 121 29.04 -27.80 8.10
C GLY A 121 29.71 -29.14 8.32
N ASP A 122 29.99 -29.84 7.23
CA ASP A 122 30.85 -31.02 7.22
C ASP A 122 32.26 -30.66 7.72
N ALA A 123 32.59 -31.17 8.87
CA ALA A 123 33.98 -31.14 9.39
C ALA A 123 34.82 -32.13 8.61
N ARG A 124 35.81 -31.64 7.84
CA ARG A 124 37.02 -32.38 7.46
C ARG A 124 38.24 -31.53 7.68
#